data_8e2db5ea931744651f970dcf78c239f3
#
_entry.id   8e2db5ea931744651f970dcf78c239f3
#
_cell.length_a   1.000
_cell.length_b   1.000
_cell.length_c   1.000
_cell.angle_alpha   90.00
_cell.angle_beta   90.00
_cell.angle_gamma   90.00
#
_symmetry.space_group_name_H-M   'P 1'
#
loop_
_entity.id
_entity.type
_entity.pdbx_description
1 polymer ?
#
loop_
_entity_poly.entity_id
_entity_poly.type
_entity_poly.pdbx_seq_one_letter_code
_entity_poly.pdbx_strand_id
1 'polypeptide(L)'
;MFKINSKSDYTQQYQVSISDPENFWKKISDNFFWFKKPEKISDCDLSRGKISWFEDGKTNLAYNCLDRHLAQSGDKIAVIWEANDPAEKSQKITYNELHAQVCQFANLLIARGIKKGDRVCIYMPMIPQALVAMLACARIGAVHCVVFAGFSAKALAGRIQDCGAKMLVTADLLFRGDKKIELFEIAREAVAECECVEEVVIYSRSNHDSRTGFVIQSSRSVQSSSRNEREDGVTNPVLRKISIWQDEIKNFSTTHQAPANEAEDPLFILYTSGSTGKPKGILHTTAGYMVCAGYSFQNVFQFRENEIFFCSADIGWITGHSYLAYGPLLNGATILMFEGIPTYPTPARFWEVIAKHKVNIFYTAPTAIRALMQKGDEFVEGHDLSSLRVLGTVGEPINEEAWDWYFEKVGGKKCPITDTWWQTETGGVMIASLAGVADSKPAHAGFPLPGIAPILLDDSGNEVSEIGKVGNLCFAQAWPSMARGVWGDEEKFLTYFQNGRYSAGDGAFRDADGLYRIIGRTDDVIKVSGHRLGTAEIENAINSHVEVAESAVIGVPHEIKGEGIFAFVSRKALGVSRKSEEELKSEIVELIKKEIGAIAKPEKIFLVGAVANHLNFLS
;
A
#
# COMPACT_ATOMS: atom_id res chain seq x y z
N MET A 1 -4.66 -7.26 22.54
CA MET A 1 -5.54 -6.58 21.57
C MET A 1 -6.77 -7.43 21.35
N PHE A 2 -7.92 -6.82 21.06
CA PHE A 2 -9.18 -7.54 20.86
C PHE A 2 -9.06 -8.53 19.70
N LYS A 3 -9.23 -9.83 19.97
CA LYS A 3 -8.95 -10.91 19.01
C LYS A 3 -10.23 -11.71 18.72
N ILE A 4 -10.44 -11.99 17.45
CA ILE A 4 -11.52 -12.86 16.97
C ILE A 4 -10.95 -14.28 16.86
N ASN A 5 -11.47 -15.24 17.62
CA ASN A 5 -10.87 -16.58 17.74
C ASN A 5 -11.64 -17.67 16.99
N SER A 6 -12.87 -17.40 16.57
CA SER A 6 -13.73 -18.38 15.90
C SER A 6 -14.74 -17.71 14.98
N LYS A 7 -15.36 -18.48 14.08
CA LYS A 7 -16.46 -17.99 13.21
C LYS A 7 -17.66 -17.50 14.02
N SER A 8 -17.98 -18.17 15.14
CA SER A 8 -19.05 -17.73 16.05
C SER A 8 -18.72 -16.39 16.72
N ASP A 9 -17.47 -16.23 17.17
CA ASP A 9 -16.95 -14.99 17.74
C ASP A 9 -16.98 -13.85 16.72
N TYR A 10 -16.54 -14.13 15.48
CA TYR A 10 -16.66 -13.18 14.36
C TYR A 10 -18.13 -12.74 14.17
N THR A 11 -19.07 -13.68 14.08
CA THR A 11 -20.47 -13.37 13.83
C THR A 11 -21.05 -12.48 14.93
N GLN A 12 -20.78 -12.81 16.19
CA GLN A 12 -21.24 -12.01 17.34
C GLN A 12 -20.64 -10.60 17.31
N GLN A 13 -19.33 -10.50 17.10
CA GLN A 13 -18.64 -9.21 17.07
C GLN A 13 -19.09 -8.36 15.89
N TYR A 14 -19.30 -8.98 14.72
CA TYR A 14 -19.83 -8.29 13.56
C TYR A 14 -21.19 -7.68 13.83
N GLN A 15 -22.13 -8.45 14.38
CA GLN A 15 -23.47 -7.96 14.72
C GLN A 15 -23.43 -6.79 15.71
N VAL A 16 -22.63 -6.90 16.78
CA VAL A 16 -22.45 -5.82 17.76
C VAL A 16 -21.84 -4.59 17.11
N SER A 17 -20.85 -4.76 16.25
CA SER A 17 -20.15 -3.65 15.62
C SER A 17 -21.02 -2.84 14.63
N ILE A 18 -22.03 -3.47 14.05
CA ILE A 18 -22.97 -2.80 13.14
C ILE A 18 -24.12 -2.14 13.92
N SER A 19 -24.60 -2.78 14.99
CA SER A 19 -25.72 -2.24 15.81
C SER A 19 -25.29 -1.14 16.77
N ASP A 20 -24.05 -1.18 17.26
CA ASP A 20 -23.48 -0.20 18.20
C ASP A 20 -22.02 0.09 17.88
N PRO A 21 -21.74 0.77 16.74
CA PRO A 21 -20.38 1.03 16.26
C PRO A 21 -19.56 1.89 17.23
N GLU A 22 -20.16 2.85 17.91
CA GLU A 22 -19.43 3.70 18.85
C GLU A 22 -18.85 2.90 20.01
N ASN A 23 -19.67 2.08 20.67
CA ASN A 23 -19.21 1.25 21.78
C ASN A 23 -18.22 0.17 21.32
N PHE A 24 -18.40 -0.36 20.10
CA PHE A 24 -17.46 -1.29 19.51
C PHE A 24 -16.07 -0.64 19.34
N TRP A 25 -15.99 0.50 18.66
CA TRP A 25 -14.71 1.17 18.41
C TRP A 25 -14.09 1.75 19.68
N LYS A 26 -14.92 2.17 20.65
CA LYS A 26 -14.45 2.54 21.99
C LYS A 26 -13.67 1.40 22.65
N LYS A 27 -14.26 0.20 22.69
CA LYS A 27 -13.62 -1.00 23.27
C LYS A 27 -12.31 -1.36 22.53
N ILE A 28 -12.28 -1.23 21.20
CA ILE A 28 -11.05 -1.45 20.43
C ILE A 28 -10.00 -0.41 20.80
N SER A 29 -10.37 0.87 20.89
CA SER A 29 -9.46 1.98 21.23
C SER A 29 -8.84 1.86 22.62
N ASP A 30 -9.49 1.19 23.56
CA ASP A 30 -8.94 0.92 24.91
C ASP A 30 -7.69 0.04 24.92
N ASN A 31 -7.37 -0.62 23.82
CA ASN A 31 -6.13 -1.41 23.68
C ASN A 31 -4.90 -0.57 23.31
N PHE A 32 -5.07 0.73 23.11
CA PHE A 32 -4.00 1.65 22.75
C PHE A 32 -3.68 2.60 23.90
N PHE A 33 -2.50 3.18 23.86
CA PHE A 33 -2.12 4.19 24.84
C PHE A 33 -2.70 5.56 24.46
N TRP A 34 -3.27 6.24 25.44
CA TRP A 34 -3.80 7.59 25.34
C TRP A 34 -3.25 8.47 26.46
N PHE A 35 -2.75 9.64 26.13
CA PHE A 35 -2.47 10.69 27.11
C PHE A 35 -3.76 11.25 27.72
N LYS A 36 -4.82 11.34 26.90
CA LYS A 36 -6.20 11.62 27.30
C LYS A 36 -7.11 10.68 26.53
N LYS A 37 -7.84 9.80 27.22
CA LYS A 37 -8.82 8.92 26.59
C LYS A 37 -9.97 9.73 26.00
N PRO A 38 -10.47 9.35 24.80
CA PRO A 38 -11.61 10.02 24.20
C PRO A 38 -12.92 9.71 24.96
N GLU A 39 -13.76 10.73 25.13
CA GLU A 39 -15.13 10.60 25.60
C GLU A 39 -16.10 10.62 24.42
N LYS A 40 -15.83 11.49 23.43
CA LYS A 40 -16.58 11.58 22.17
C LYS A 40 -15.96 10.63 21.15
N ILE A 41 -16.67 9.54 20.83
CA ILE A 41 -16.13 8.46 20.00
C ILE A 41 -16.25 8.78 18.52
N SER A 42 -17.41 9.23 18.05
CA SER A 42 -17.63 9.59 16.66
C SER A 42 -18.50 10.84 16.49
N ASP A 43 -18.28 11.53 15.37
CA ASP A 43 -19.14 12.60 14.89
C ASP A 43 -19.08 12.59 13.35
N CYS A 44 -19.85 11.68 12.76
CA CYS A 44 -19.78 11.39 11.33
C CYS A 44 -21.13 11.63 10.65
N ASP A 45 -21.08 12.31 9.49
CA ASP A 45 -22.21 12.49 8.59
C ASP A 45 -21.72 12.30 7.14
N LEU A 46 -21.88 11.10 6.59
CA LEU A 46 -21.43 10.76 5.23
C LEU A 46 -22.18 11.56 4.14
N SER A 47 -23.37 12.11 4.44
CA SER A 47 -24.10 12.96 3.49
C SER A 47 -23.41 14.31 3.25
N ARG A 48 -22.56 14.72 4.18
CA ARG A 48 -21.77 15.95 4.14
C ARG A 48 -20.27 15.70 4.03
N GLY A 49 -19.84 14.43 3.92
CA GLY A 49 -18.43 14.08 3.98
C GLY A 49 -17.77 14.38 5.32
N LYS A 50 -18.57 14.57 6.40
CA LYS A 50 -18.03 14.82 7.73
C LYS A 50 -17.62 13.53 8.41
N ILE A 51 -16.35 13.42 8.79
CA ILE A 51 -15.78 12.24 9.45
C ILE A 51 -14.87 12.70 10.57
N SER A 52 -15.23 12.35 11.81
CA SER A 52 -14.43 12.62 13.01
C SER A 52 -14.54 11.45 13.98
N TRP A 53 -13.40 10.99 14.50
CA TRP A 53 -13.32 9.88 15.43
C TRP A 53 -12.39 10.22 16.60
N PHE A 54 -12.83 9.94 17.82
CA PHE A 54 -12.04 10.14 19.04
C PHE A 54 -11.62 11.60 19.26
N GLU A 55 -12.40 12.57 18.80
CA GLU A 55 -12.06 13.98 18.59
C GLU A 55 -11.40 14.67 19.79
N ASP A 56 -11.86 14.37 21.03
CA ASP A 56 -11.34 14.97 22.25
C ASP A 56 -10.20 14.14 22.90
N GLY A 57 -9.80 13.05 22.27
CA GLY A 57 -8.70 12.19 22.72
C GLY A 57 -7.34 12.74 22.35
N LYS A 58 -6.30 12.37 23.13
CA LYS A 58 -4.90 12.71 22.82
C LYS A 58 -4.04 11.45 22.88
N THR A 59 -3.32 11.21 21.80
CA THR A 59 -2.41 10.06 21.67
C THR A 59 -1.18 10.41 20.85
N ASN A 60 -0.30 9.44 20.65
CA ASN A 60 0.83 9.56 19.72
C ASN A 60 1.03 8.20 19.07
N LEU A 61 0.97 8.16 17.75
CA LEU A 61 1.07 6.91 17.00
C LEU A 61 2.46 6.28 17.16
N ALA A 62 3.54 7.07 17.07
CA ALA A 62 4.89 6.55 17.26
C ALA A 62 5.12 6.01 18.68
N TYR A 63 4.53 6.64 19.70
CA TYR A 63 4.52 6.10 21.07
C TYR A 63 3.85 4.71 21.11
N ASN A 64 2.72 4.58 20.44
CA ASN A 64 2.01 3.31 20.35
C ASN A 64 2.74 2.23 19.56
N CYS A 65 3.57 2.62 18.59
CA CYS A 65 4.41 1.68 17.84
C CYS A 65 5.67 1.26 18.60
N LEU A 66 6.22 2.12 19.45
CA LEU A 66 7.55 1.94 20.05
C LEU A 66 7.52 1.97 21.57
N ASP A 67 7.31 3.14 22.16
CA ASP A 67 7.52 3.40 23.61
C ASP A 67 6.78 2.43 24.50
N ARG A 68 5.51 2.14 24.18
CA ARG A 68 4.68 1.24 25.01
C ARG A 68 5.20 -0.20 25.05
N HIS A 69 6.06 -0.58 24.11
CA HIS A 69 6.63 -1.93 24.02
C HIS A 69 7.98 -2.05 24.72
N LEU A 70 8.68 -0.93 24.98
CA LEU A 70 10.08 -0.97 25.43
C LEU A 70 10.26 -1.71 26.76
N ALA A 71 9.37 -1.49 27.72
CA ALA A 71 9.48 -2.10 29.05
C ALA A 71 9.47 -3.64 29.03
N GLN A 72 8.76 -4.25 28.08
CA GLN A 72 8.57 -5.69 28.00
C GLN A 72 9.34 -6.32 26.83
N SER A 73 9.57 -5.59 25.77
CA SER A 73 10.06 -6.08 24.49
C SER A 73 11.12 -5.19 23.86
N GLY A 74 11.81 -4.35 24.64
CA GLY A 74 12.81 -3.42 24.12
C GLY A 74 13.94 -4.10 23.34
N ASP A 75 14.38 -5.28 23.77
CA ASP A 75 15.45 -6.05 23.11
C ASP A 75 14.93 -6.99 22.00
N LYS A 76 13.59 -7.08 21.81
CA LYS A 76 12.99 -7.81 20.70
C LYS A 76 13.34 -7.13 19.39
N ILE A 77 13.60 -7.92 18.34
CA ILE A 77 13.78 -7.40 16.99
C ILE A 77 12.48 -6.76 16.50
N ALA A 78 12.52 -5.48 16.18
CA ALA A 78 11.44 -4.74 15.55
C ALA A 78 11.51 -4.87 14.03
N VAL A 79 12.71 -4.72 13.46
CA VAL A 79 12.94 -4.70 12.01
C VAL A 79 14.05 -5.68 11.64
N ILE A 80 13.79 -6.53 10.68
CA ILE A 80 14.80 -7.25 9.90
C ILE A 80 14.83 -6.58 8.54
N TRP A 81 15.97 -5.98 8.17
CA TRP A 81 16.16 -5.48 6.83
C TRP A 81 16.99 -6.47 6.01
N GLU A 82 16.48 -6.80 4.84
CA GLU A 82 17.15 -7.66 3.86
C GLU A 82 17.47 -6.85 2.61
N ALA A 83 18.74 -6.82 2.25
CA ALA A 83 19.25 -6.01 1.15
C ALA A 83 18.83 -6.55 -0.23
N ASN A 84 18.92 -5.68 -1.26
CA ASN A 84 18.77 -6.06 -2.67
C ASN A 84 19.81 -7.12 -3.08
N ASP A 85 21.09 -6.90 -2.74
CA ASP A 85 22.15 -7.88 -2.96
C ASP A 85 22.14 -8.94 -1.84
N PRO A 86 21.91 -10.24 -2.15
CA PRO A 86 21.92 -11.29 -1.13
C PRO A 86 23.28 -11.50 -0.46
N ALA A 87 24.37 -11.00 -1.05
CA ALA A 87 25.69 -11.04 -0.43
C ALA A 87 25.86 -9.97 0.68
N GLU A 88 25.04 -8.93 0.66
CA GLU A 88 25.03 -7.93 1.73
C GLU A 88 24.39 -8.51 3.00
N LYS A 89 25.02 -8.23 4.15
CA LYS A 89 24.53 -8.72 5.43
C LYS A 89 23.21 -8.05 5.81
N SER A 90 22.19 -8.86 6.09
CA SER A 90 20.93 -8.38 6.66
C SER A 90 21.15 -7.68 8.01
N GLN A 91 20.37 -6.64 8.28
CA GLN A 91 20.39 -5.90 9.53
C GLN A 91 19.22 -6.31 10.42
N LYS A 92 19.46 -6.38 11.72
CA LYS A 92 18.42 -6.60 12.73
C LYS A 92 18.45 -5.41 13.68
N ILE A 93 17.29 -4.77 13.87
CA ILE A 93 17.13 -3.57 14.69
C ILE A 93 16.11 -3.90 15.77
N THR A 94 16.49 -3.76 17.04
CA THR A 94 15.60 -3.97 18.18
C THR A 94 14.62 -2.79 18.35
N TYR A 95 13.57 -2.97 19.18
CA TYR A 95 12.67 -1.88 19.52
C TYR A 95 13.41 -0.72 20.22
N ASN A 96 14.39 -1.02 21.11
CA ASN A 96 15.23 -0.02 21.74
C ASN A 96 16.06 0.78 20.73
N GLU A 97 16.68 0.08 19.77
CA GLU A 97 17.50 0.73 18.73
C GLU A 97 16.64 1.55 17.77
N LEU A 98 15.48 1.02 17.34
CA LEU A 98 14.54 1.74 16.47
C LEU A 98 14.01 2.98 17.18
N HIS A 99 13.60 2.88 18.45
CA HIS A 99 13.18 4.01 19.27
C HIS A 99 14.26 5.08 19.37
N ALA A 100 15.51 4.69 19.64
CA ALA A 100 16.64 5.62 19.74
C ALA A 100 16.87 6.38 18.42
N GLN A 101 16.84 5.67 17.27
CA GLN A 101 16.98 6.28 15.94
C GLN A 101 15.82 7.23 15.63
N VAL A 102 14.58 6.84 15.96
CA VAL A 102 13.40 7.70 15.78
C VAL A 102 13.47 8.95 16.63
N CYS A 103 13.91 8.84 17.90
CA CYS A 103 14.10 9.99 18.76
C CYS A 103 15.19 10.95 18.25
N GLN A 104 16.32 10.41 17.79
CA GLN A 104 17.38 11.22 17.19
C GLN A 104 16.89 12.00 15.97
N PHE A 105 16.17 11.32 15.06
CA PHE A 105 15.67 11.97 13.87
C PHE A 105 14.53 12.97 14.18
N ALA A 106 13.68 12.69 15.17
CA ALA A 106 12.69 13.64 15.68
C ALA A 106 13.35 14.92 16.21
N ASN A 107 14.42 14.79 16.99
CA ASN A 107 15.20 15.92 17.49
C ASN A 107 15.87 16.71 16.35
N LEU A 108 16.36 16.04 15.31
CA LEU A 108 16.89 16.69 14.10
C LEU A 108 15.79 17.51 13.41
N LEU A 109 14.61 16.91 13.17
CA LEU A 109 13.48 17.63 12.53
C LEU A 109 13.13 18.91 13.30
N ILE A 110 13.01 18.83 14.62
CA ILE A 110 12.71 19.99 15.48
C ILE A 110 13.82 21.05 15.39
N ALA A 111 15.08 20.64 15.46
CA ALA A 111 16.22 21.55 15.34
C ALA A 111 16.30 22.25 13.96
N ARG A 112 15.69 21.65 12.94
CA ARG A 112 15.55 22.22 11.59
C ARG A 112 14.25 23.03 11.42
N GLY A 113 13.52 23.28 12.49
CA GLY A 113 12.33 24.13 12.50
C GLY A 113 11.04 23.43 12.04
N ILE A 114 11.07 22.12 11.84
CA ILE A 114 9.86 21.34 11.54
C ILE A 114 8.97 21.30 12.78
N LYS A 115 7.72 21.67 12.63
CA LYS A 115 6.71 21.75 13.68
C LYS A 115 5.55 20.83 13.40
N LYS A 116 4.69 20.63 14.39
CA LYS A 116 3.40 19.96 14.25
C LYS A 116 2.63 20.54 13.06
N GLY A 117 2.14 19.68 12.18
CA GLY A 117 1.40 20.04 10.96
C GLY A 117 2.27 20.43 9.76
N ASP A 118 3.59 20.63 9.92
CA ASP A 118 4.48 20.82 8.77
C ASP A 118 4.64 19.51 7.98
N ARG A 119 4.79 19.62 6.66
CA ARG A 119 4.93 18.45 5.78
C ARG A 119 6.39 18.17 5.51
N VAL A 120 6.72 16.87 5.62
CA VAL A 120 8.04 16.31 5.29
C VAL A 120 7.85 15.28 4.17
N CYS A 121 8.44 15.52 3.02
CA CYS A 121 8.45 14.56 1.91
C CYS A 121 9.55 13.51 2.13
N ILE A 122 9.22 12.23 1.95
CA ILE A 122 10.15 11.10 2.09
C ILE A 122 10.23 10.39 0.75
N TYR A 123 11.39 10.49 0.08
CA TYR A 123 11.67 9.86 -1.21
C TYR A 123 12.90 8.98 -1.06
N MET A 124 12.69 7.77 -0.51
CA MET A 124 13.76 6.87 -0.08
C MET A 124 13.55 5.44 -0.59
N PRO A 125 14.64 4.67 -0.77
CA PRO A 125 14.54 3.24 -1.00
C PRO A 125 13.96 2.52 0.23
N MET A 126 13.70 1.20 0.07
CA MET A 126 13.19 0.33 1.12
C MET A 126 14.29 0.00 2.15
N ILE A 127 14.71 1.01 2.89
CA ILE A 127 15.72 0.92 3.97
C ILE A 127 15.14 1.36 5.31
N PRO A 128 15.70 0.92 6.44
CA PRO A 128 15.17 1.24 7.77
C PRO A 128 15.02 2.74 8.03
N GLN A 129 15.86 3.58 7.43
CA GLN A 129 15.81 5.03 7.59
C GLN A 129 14.52 5.66 7.05
N ALA A 130 13.90 5.05 6.03
CA ALA A 130 12.59 5.48 5.56
C ALA A 130 11.51 5.30 6.65
N LEU A 131 11.52 4.16 7.33
CA LEU A 131 10.65 3.88 8.47
C LEU A 131 10.95 4.81 9.65
N VAL A 132 12.23 5.05 9.96
CA VAL A 132 12.64 6.00 11.00
C VAL A 132 12.11 7.40 10.71
N ALA A 133 12.20 7.88 9.47
CA ALA A 133 11.69 9.19 9.07
C ALA A 133 10.17 9.30 9.24
N MET A 134 9.40 8.28 8.83
CA MET A 134 7.94 8.23 9.02
C MET A 134 7.56 8.29 10.50
N LEU A 135 8.18 7.43 11.32
CA LEU A 135 7.89 7.36 12.76
C LEU A 135 8.31 8.64 13.50
N ALA A 136 9.41 9.29 13.07
CA ALA A 136 9.84 10.56 13.65
C ALA A 136 8.87 11.70 13.32
N CYS A 137 8.34 11.78 12.09
CA CYS A 137 7.28 12.72 11.73
C CYS A 137 6.04 12.48 12.60
N ALA A 138 5.55 11.23 12.67
CA ALA A 138 4.42 10.87 13.51
C ALA A 138 4.65 11.20 14.99
N ARG A 139 5.90 11.06 15.48
CA ARG A 139 6.28 11.37 16.86
C ARG A 139 6.10 12.83 17.21
N ILE A 140 6.56 13.73 16.33
CA ILE A 140 6.49 15.19 16.60
C ILE A 140 5.17 15.83 16.12
N GLY A 141 4.28 15.07 15.50
CA GLY A 141 3.04 15.55 14.90
C GLY A 141 3.24 16.27 13.55
N ALA A 142 4.38 16.07 12.89
CA ALA A 142 4.57 16.48 11.49
C ALA A 142 3.88 15.50 10.53
N VAL A 143 3.46 15.99 9.39
CA VAL A 143 2.74 15.22 8.37
C VAL A 143 3.74 14.68 7.36
N HIS A 144 3.89 13.35 7.27
CA HIS A 144 4.75 12.80 6.23
C HIS A 144 4.01 12.59 4.91
N CYS A 145 4.76 12.77 3.82
CA CYS A 145 4.34 12.46 2.46
C CYS A 145 5.38 11.52 1.85
N VAL A 146 5.10 10.21 1.86
CA VAL A 146 6.03 9.24 1.26
C VAL A 146 5.76 9.13 -0.22
N VAL A 147 6.82 9.26 -1.01
CA VAL A 147 6.78 9.15 -2.47
C VAL A 147 7.60 7.95 -2.91
N PHE A 148 7.01 7.09 -3.73
CA PHE A 148 7.68 5.90 -4.25
C PHE A 148 8.98 6.27 -4.99
N ALA A 149 10.10 5.68 -4.58
CA ALA A 149 11.43 6.00 -5.10
C ALA A 149 11.65 5.65 -6.59
N GLY A 150 10.68 5.02 -7.23
CA GLY A 150 10.66 4.76 -8.67
C GLY A 150 10.03 5.86 -9.52
N PHE A 151 9.48 6.93 -8.91
CA PHE A 151 8.89 8.04 -9.67
C PHE A 151 9.96 9.00 -10.21
N SER A 152 9.59 9.70 -11.31
CA SER A 152 10.44 10.72 -11.95
C SER A 152 10.54 12.00 -11.12
N ALA A 153 11.51 12.86 -11.43
CA ALA A 153 11.69 14.16 -10.82
C ALA A 153 10.42 15.01 -10.92
N LYS A 154 9.75 15.06 -12.07
CA LYS A 154 8.50 15.78 -12.27
C LYS A 154 7.38 15.27 -11.37
N ALA A 155 7.25 13.93 -11.24
CA ALA A 155 6.24 13.32 -10.38
C ALA A 155 6.51 13.59 -8.88
N LEU A 156 7.77 13.64 -8.48
CA LEU A 156 8.18 14.02 -7.13
C LEU A 156 7.92 15.50 -6.87
N ALA A 157 8.35 16.38 -7.78
CA ALA A 157 8.14 17.83 -7.67
C ALA A 157 6.67 18.20 -7.51
N GLY A 158 5.79 17.63 -8.34
CA GLY A 158 4.35 17.88 -8.25
C GLY A 158 3.75 17.52 -6.88
N ARG A 159 4.21 16.45 -6.24
CA ARG A 159 3.74 16.06 -4.90
C ARG A 159 4.29 16.96 -3.79
N ILE A 160 5.56 17.34 -3.90
CA ILE A 160 6.21 18.29 -2.98
C ILE A 160 5.49 19.64 -3.01
N GLN A 161 5.22 20.16 -4.21
CA GLN A 161 4.53 21.44 -4.39
C GLN A 161 3.09 21.38 -3.88
N ASP A 162 2.34 20.33 -4.23
CA ASP A 162 0.93 20.19 -3.86
C ASP A 162 0.75 20.10 -2.32
N CYS A 163 1.58 19.32 -1.61
CA CYS A 163 1.51 19.28 -0.15
C CYS A 163 2.28 20.43 0.54
N GLY A 164 3.08 21.19 -0.18
CA GLY A 164 3.90 22.27 0.39
C GLY A 164 4.93 21.75 1.39
N ALA A 165 5.65 20.68 1.06
CA ALA A 165 6.64 20.07 1.95
C ALA A 165 7.84 20.99 2.18
N LYS A 166 8.18 21.25 3.45
CA LYS A 166 9.33 22.09 3.83
C LYS A 166 10.67 21.38 3.78
N MET A 167 10.64 20.06 3.92
CA MET A 167 11.84 19.21 3.93
C MET A 167 11.65 18.02 3.02
N LEU A 168 12.72 17.66 2.31
CA LEU A 168 12.86 16.40 1.60
C LEU A 168 13.87 15.51 2.29
N VAL A 169 13.49 14.27 2.60
CA VAL A 169 14.38 13.21 3.08
C VAL A 169 14.56 12.22 1.96
N THR A 170 15.81 11.96 1.56
CA THR A 170 16.14 11.09 0.44
C THR A 170 17.42 10.29 0.69
N ALA A 171 17.82 9.44 -0.26
CA ALA A 171 19.11 8.76 -0.27
C ALA A 171 19.92 9.16 -1.51
N ASP A 172 21.22 8.95 -1.47
CA ASP A 172 22.08 9.14 -2.66
C ASP A 172 21.79 8.08 -3.73
N LEU A 173 21.57 6.82 -3.32
CA LEU A 173 21.45 5.66 -4.20
C LEU A 173 20.22 4.81 -3.89
N LEU A 174 19.63 4.25 -4.95
CA LEU A 174 18.65 3.17 -4.90
C LEU A 174 19.18 1.95 -5.69
N PHE A 175 19.14 0.78 -5.06
CA PHE A 175 19.43 -0.50 -5.72
C PHE A 175 18.12 -1.23 -6.03
N ARG A 176 17.93 -1.66 -7.28
CA ARG A 176 16.73 -2.39 -7.70
C ARG A 176 17.09 -3.46 -8.73
N GLY A 177 17.19 -4.70 -8.28
CA GLY A 177 17.75 -5.77 -9.09
C GLY A 177 19.22 -5.48 -9.40
N ASP A 178 19.59 -5.56 -10.66
CA ASP A 178 20.92 -5.23 -11.18
C ASP A 178 21.15 -3.72 -11.38
N LYS A 179 20.11 -2.89 -11.18
CA LYS A 179 20.18 -1.45 -11.44
C LYS A 179 20.62 -0.68 -10.21
N LYS A 180 21.58 0.20 -10.41
CA LYS A 180 21.97 1.27 -9.51
C LYS A 180 21.41 2.59 -10.02
N ILE A 181 20.58 3.26 -9.22
CA ILE A 181 19.92 4.52 -9.58
C ILE A 181 20.48 5.62 -8.70
N GLU A 182 20.94 6.71 -9.29
CA GLU A 182 21.41 7.92 -8.62
C GLU A 182 20.18 8.72 -8.14
N LEU A 183 19.62 8.30 -6.98
CA LEU A 183 18.33 8.79 -6.48
C LEU A 183 18.37 10.28 -6.14
N PHE A 184 19.51 10.75 -5.61
CA PHE A 184 19.66 12.16 -5.27
C PHE A 184 19.65 13.07 -6.51
N GLU A 185 20.11 12.62 -7.67
CA GLU A 185 20.04 13.43 -8.89
C GLU A 185 18.59 13.69 -9.30
N ILE A 186 17.72 12.68 -9.19
CA ILE A 186 16.27 12.82 -9.41
C ILE A 186 15.67 13.77 -8.37
N ALA A 187 16.05 13.61 -7.11
CA ALA A 187 15.58 14.48 -6.01
C ALA A 187 16.05 15.93 -6.21
N ARG A 188 17.28 16.14 -6.64
CA ARG A 188 17.87 17.47 -6.92
C ARG A 188 17.12 18.18 -8.05
N GLU A 189 16.83 17.48 -9.15
CA GLU A 189 16.03 18.01 -10.25
C GLU A 189 14.62 18.39 -9.77
N ALA A 190 13.96 17.53 -9.01
CA ALA A 190 12.62 17.81 -8.47
C ALA A 190 12.60 19.02 -7.54
N VAL A 191 13.58 19.11 -6.63
CA VAL A 191 13.66 20.21 -5.66
C VAL A 191 13.97 21.55 -6.34
N ALA A 192 14.66 21.55 -7.47
CA ALA A 192 14.92 22.79 -8.24
C ALA A 192 13.62 23.51 -8.65
N GLU A 193 12.53 22.76 -8.86
CA GLU A 193 11.21 23.30 -9.21
C GLU A 193 10.33 23.65 -7.98
N CYS A 194 10.78 23.32 -6.75
CA CYS A 194 9.94 23.43 -5.54
C CYS A 194 10.42 24.57 -4.62
N GLU A 195 9.77 25.69 -4.57
CA GLU A 195 10.14 26.83 -3.68
C GLU A 195 9.92 26.55 -2.19
N CYS A 196 8.99 25.65 -1.86
CA CYS A 196 8.59 25.33 -0.48
C CYS A 196 9.63 24.53 0.31
N VAL A 197 10.58 23.85 -0.36
CA VAL A 197 11.61 23.02 0.31
C VAL A 197 12.71 23.91 0.86
N GLU A 198 12.93 23.87 2.16
CA GLU A 198 13.95 24.62 2.87
C GLU A 198 15.26 23.83 3.06
N GLU A 199 15.14 22.50 3.25
CA GLU A 199 16.29 21.61 3.48
C GLU A 199 16.07 20.24 2.82
N VAL A 200 17.18 19.63 2.36
CA VAL A 200 17.25 18.25 1.88
C VAL A 200 18.18 17.45 2.79
N VAL A 201 17.68 16.38 3.38
CA VAL A 201 18.47 15.43 4.20
C VAL A 201 18.72 14.18 3.38
N ILE A 202 20.00 13.84 3.17
CA ILE A 202 20.44 12.73 2.33
C ILE A 202 21.02 11.62 3.20
N TYR A 203 20.47 10.42 3.12
CA TYR A 203 21.11 9.21 3.64
C TYR A 203 22.10 8.68 2.61
N SER A 204 23.39 8.67 2.95
CA SER A 204 24.41 8.18 2.04
C SER A 204 24.59 6.68 2.14
N ARG A 205 24.48 5.99 1.01
CA ARG A 205 24.71 4.55 0.82
C ARG A 205 26.04 4.26 0.15
N SER A 206 26.68 5.29 -0.43
CA SER A 206 28.02 5.20 -0.98
C SER A 206 29.07 5.19 0.13
N ASN A 207 30.21 4.51 -0.11
CA ASN A 207 31.32 4.48 0.86
C ASN A 207 31.85 5.89 1.17
N HIS A 208 32.35 6.09 2.40
CA HIS A 208 32.71 7.38 3.01
C HIS A 208 33.58 8.30 2.12
N ASP A 209 34.43 7.75 1.26
CA ASP A 209 35.38 8.52 0.45
C ASP A 209 34.75 9.25 -0.75
N SER A 210 33.60 8.79 -1.24
CA SER A 210 32.88 9.47 -2.33
C SER A 210 32.00 10.63 -1.85
N ARG A 211 31.68 10.69 -0.57
CA ARG A 211 30.79 11.70 0.04
C ARG A 211 31.39 13.10 0.03
N THR A 212 32.67 13.19 0.39
CA THR A 212 33.40 14.48 0.46
C THR A 212 33.55 15.14 -0.89
N GLY A 213 33.74 14.36 -1.96
CA GLY A 213 33.79 14.86 -3.33
C GLY A 213 32.47 15.43 -3.84
N PHE A 214 31.36 14.75 -3.54
CA PHE A 214 30.02 15.11 -4.00
C PHE A 214 29.46 16.35 -3.28
N VAL A 215 29.56 16.40 -1.95
CA VAL A 215 29.12 17.54 -1.13
C VAL A 215 29.97 18.78 -1.41
N ILE A 216 31.28 18.64 -1.58
CA ILE A 216 32.18 19.75 -1.91
C ILE A 216 31.92 20.27 -3.34
N GLN A 217 31.62 19.39 -4.31
CA GLN A 217 31.27 19.83 -5.67
C GLN A 217 29.94 20.58 -5.72
N SER A 218 28.92 20.08 -5.01
CA SER A 218 27.61 20.77 -4.92
C SER A 218 27.70 22.10 -4.13
N SER A 219 28.44 22.14 -3.02
CA SER A 219 28.65 23.36 -2.26
C SER A 219 29.59 24.36 -2.95
N ARG A 220 30.58 23.90 -3.74
CA ARG A 220 31.45 24.78 -4.52
C ARG A 220 30.76 25.36 -5.75
N SER A 221 29.94 24.57 -6.46
CA SER A 221 29.13 25.11 -7.58
C SER A 221 28.11 26.14 -7.11
N VAL A 222 27.59 25.93 -5.90
CA VAL A 222 26.63 26.80 -5.25
C VAL A 222 27.28 28.11 -4.72
N GLN A 223 28.51 28.05 -4.18
CA GLN A 223 29.23 29.25 -3.74
C GLN A 223 29.83 30.09 -4.86
N SER A 224 30.09 29.51 -6.04
CA SER A 224 30.61 30.26 -7.19
C SER A 224 29.54 31.02 -7.98
N SER A 225 28.24 30.68 -7.80
CA SER A 225 27.13 31.35 -8.51
C SER A 225 26.58 32.59 -7.76
N SER A 226 27.07 32.90 -6.55
CA SER A 226 26.59 34.03 -5.76
C SER A 226 27.16 35.43 -6.17
N ARG A 227 27.88 35.53 -7.28
CA ARG A 227 28.35 36.80 -7.84
C ARG A 227 28.31 36.78 -9.36
N ASN A 228 27.13 36.90 -9.93
CA ASN A 228 26.91 37.51 -11.24
C ASN A 228 25.40 37.61 -11.47
N GLU A 229 24.84 38.79 -11.27
CA GLU A 229 23.56 39.18 -11.84
C GLU A 229 23.70 39.09 -13.36
N ARG A 230 22.97 38.12 -13.97
CA ARG A 230 22.75 38.16 -15.42
C ARG A 230 21.38 38.78 -15.67
N GLU A 231 21.38 39.71 -16.59
CA GLU A 231 20.23 40.53 -17.02
C GLU A 231 19.08 39.75 -17.69
N ASP A 232 19.03 38.44 -17.63
CA ASP A 232 18.09 37.59 -18.39
C ASP A 232 16.91 37.03 -17.55
N GLY A 233 16.53 37.67 -16.44
CA GLY A 233 15.26 37.39 -15.76
C GLY A 233 15.09 35.93 -15.22
N VAL A 234 16.12 35.10 -15.26
CA VAL A 234 16.14 33.74 -14.68
C VAL A 234 16.48 33.89 -13.20
N THR A 235 15.49 33.77 -12.34
CA THR A 235 15.69 33.71 -10.89
C THR A 235 16.65 32.58 -10.55
N ASN A 236 17.80 32.91 -9.96
CA ASN A 236 18.75 31.93 -9.46
C ASN A 236 18.03 30.97 -8.50
N PRO A 237 18.22 29.64 -8.64
CA PRO A 237 17.62 28.69 -7.71
C PRO A 237 18.08 29.02 -6.28
N VAL A 238 17.09 29.16 -5.39
CA VAL A 238 17.32 29.40 -3.96
C VAL A 238 18.23 28.30 -3.43
N LEU A 239 19.38 28.71 -2.88
CA LEU A 239 20.34 27.81 -2.26
C LEU A 239 19.73 27.15 -1.03
N ARG A 240 19.37 25.87 -1.15
CA ARG A 240 18.80 25.09 -0.06
C ARG A 240 19.88 24.42 0.75
N LYS A 241 19.64 24.26 2.05
CA LYS A 241 20.53 23.53 2.91
C LYS A 241 20.48 22.04 2.55
N ILE A 242 21.65 21.44 2.32
CA ILE A 242 21.82 20.00 2.11
C ILE A 242 22.59 19.45 3.30
N SER A 243 22.07 18.39 3.91
CA SER A 243 22.66 17.75 5.09
C SER A 243 22.82 16.25 4.84
N ILE A 244 23.91 15.66 5.32
CA ILE A 244 24.11 14.21 5.30
C ILE A 244 23.59 13.62 6.60
N TRP A 245 22.64 12.68 6.50
CA TRP A 245 21.99 12.04 7.63
C TRP A 245 22.99 11.52 8.68
N GLN A 246 23.97 10.73 8.23
CA GLN A 246 24.94 10.09 9.14
C GLN A 246 25.85 11.09 9.87
N ASP A 247 26.06 12.26 9.31
CA ASP A 247 26.89 13.30 9.94
C ASP A 247 26.10 14.12 10.96
N GLU A 248 24.82 14.37 10.63
CA GLU A 248 23.95 15.17 11.48
C GLU A 248 23.39 14.39 12.66
N ILE A 249 22.92 13.15 12.41
CA ILE A 249 22.12 12.39 13.37
C ILE A 249 22.85 12.13 14.70
N LYS A 250 24.16 11.92 14.67
CA LYS A 250 25.00 11.67 15.85
C LYS A 250 25.06 12.84 16.84
N ASN A 251 24.69 14.04 16.40
CA ASN A 251 24.67 15.24 17.23
C ASN A 251 23.39 15.37 18.07
N PHE A 252 22.42 14.49 17.87
CA PHE A 252 21.11 14.56 18.52
C PHE A 252 20.92 13.45 19.55
N SER A 253 20.15 13.78 20.61
CA SER A 253 19.82 12.84 21.67
C SER A 253 19.02 11.64 21.14
N THR A 254 19.32 10.45 21.67
CA THR A 254 18.60 9.20 21.45
C THR A 254 17.28 9.13 22.22
N THR A 255 16.94 10.18 22.99
CA THR A 255 15.70 10.31 23.74
C THR A 255 14.92 11.54 23.30
N HIS A 256 13.61 11.41 23.22
CA HIS A 256 12.67 12.49 22.93
C HIS A 256 11.33 12.15 23.59
N GLN A 257 10.77 13.05 24.37
CA GLN A 257 9.43 12.85 24.94
C GLN A 257 8.39 13.04 23.86
N ALA A 258 7.60 12.00 23.59
CA ALA A 258 6.52 12.07 22.61
C ALA A 258 5.42 13.05 23.07
N PRO A 259 5.07 14.08 22.29
CA PRO A 259 3.98 14.98 22.64
C PRO A 259 2.61 14.29 22.53
N ALA A 260 1.64 14.80 23.28
CA ALA A 260 0.24 14.40 23.18
C ALA A 260 -0.40 15.08 21.96
N ASN A 261 -0.46 14.38 20.84
CA ASN A 261 -1.15 14.86 19.65
C ASN A 261 -2.66 14.71 19.79
N GLU A 262 -3.42 15.61 19.15
CA GLU A 262 -4.88 15.45 19.06
C GLU A 262 -5.23 14.22 18.20
N ALA A 263 -6.34 13.57 18.46
CA ALA A 263 -6.77 12.38 17.74
C ALA A 263 -6.94 12.62 16.23
N GLU A 264 -7.46 13.78 15.86
CA GLU A 264 -7.71 14.18 14.46
C GLU A 264 -6.56 14.99 13.85
N ASP A 265 -5.40 15.09 14.51
CA ASP A 265 -4.22 15.68 13.88
C ASP A 265 -3.85 14.92 12.59
N PRO A 266 -3.57 15.63 11.48
CA PRO A 266 -3.04 15.04 10.26
C PRO A 266 -1.80 14.18 10.52
N LEU A 267 -1.78 12.97 9.96
CA LEU A 267 -0.68 12.02 10.10
C LEU A 267 0.14 11.93 8.83
N PHE A 268 -0.51 11.70 7.71
CA PHE A 268 0.15 11.62 6.40
C PHE A 268 -0.76 12.03 5.26
N ILE A 269 -0.12 12.40 4.16
CA ILE A 269 -0.73 12.59 2.85
C ILE A 269 -0.11 11.55 1.91
N LEU A 270 -0.94 10.69 1.31
CA LEU A 270 -0.48 9.71 0.35
C LEU A 270 -1.15 9.91 -1.00
N TYR A 271 -0.33 10.08 -2.04
CA TYR A 271 -0.80 10.37 -3.38
C TYR A 271 -1.18 9.11 -4.14
N THR A 272 -2.41 9.10 -4.67
CA THR A 272 -2.92 8.07 -5.57
C THR A 272 -3.07 8.63 -6.98
N SER A 273 -3.09 7.75 -7.98
CA SER A 273 -3.42 8.11 -9.36
C SER A 273 -4.87 8.60 -9.44
N GLY A 274 -5.09 9.73 -10.09
CA GLY A 274 -6.43 10.24 -10.36
C GLY A 274 -6.88 9.89 -11.77
N SER A 275 -8.17 9.62 -11.97
CA SER A 275 -8.78 9.47 -13.30
C SER A 275 -8.61 10.72 -14.19
N THR A 276 -8.29 11.88 -13.61
CA THR A 276 -8.05 13.15 -14.31
C THR A 276 -6.56 13.42 -14.59
N GLY A 277 -5.67 12.47 -14.33
CA GLY A 277 -4.21 12.61 -14.53
C GLY A 277 -3.46 13.34 -13.41
N LYS A 278 -4.11 14.22 -12.60
CA LYS A 278 -3.48 14.83 -11.42
C LYS A 278 -3.56 13.89 -10.22
N PRO A 279 -2.41 13.58 -9.56
CA PRO A 279 -2.43 12.77 -8.34
C PRO A 279 -3.25 13.43 -7.23
N LYS A 280 -3.97 12.62 -6.45
CA LYS A 280 -4.80 13.05 -5.32
C LYS A 280 -4.08 12.74 -4.02
N GLY A 281 -3.87 13.72 -3.17
CA GLY A 281 -3.28 13.56 -1.84
C GLY A 281 -4.35 13.11 -0.82
N ILE A 282 -4.43 11.84 -0.51
CA ILE A 282 -5.37 11.30 0.48
C ILE A 282 -4.84 11.61 1.88
N LEU A 283 -5.64 12.30 2.67
CA LEU A 283 -5.29 12.72 4.03
C LEU A 283 -5.83 11.73 5.06
N HIS A 284 -4.93 11.23 5.91
CA HIS A 284 -5.28 10.45 7.10
C HIS A 284 -4.88 11.15 8.39
N THR A 285 -5.67 10.92 9.45
CA THR A 285 -5.47 11.46 10.80
C THR A 285 -4.98 10.37 11.77
N THR A 286 -4.45 10.79 12.91
CA THR A 286 -3.64 9.97 13.80
C THR A 286 -4.40 8.80 14.44
N ALA A 287 -5.45 9.09 15.22
CA ALA A 287 -6.01 8.08 16.13
C ALA A 287 -6.89 7.05 15.41
N GLY A 288 -7.79 7.52 14.54
CA GLY A 288 -8.68 6.60 13.83
C GLY A 288 -7.91 5.61 12.95
N TYR A 289 -6.90 6.10 12.23
CA TYR A 289 -6.01 5.26 11.44
C TYR A 289 -5.23 4.27 12.33
N MET A 290 -4.65 4.73 13.44
CA MET A 290 -3.93 3.90 14.41
C MET A 290 -4.78 2.74 14.91
N VAL A 291 -6.01 3.02 15.36
CA VAL A 291 -6.92 2.02 15.92
C VAL A 291 -7.28 0.96 14.90
N CYS A 292 -7.65 1.36 13.68
CA CYS A 292 -8.01 0.42 12.62
C CYS A 292 -6.82 -0.39 12.10
N ALA A 293 -5.67 0.23 11.86
CA ALA A 293 -4.49 -0.47 11.37
C ALA A 293 -4.01 -1.54 12.37
N GLY A 294 -3.98 -1.20 13.65
CA GLY A 294 -3.62 -2.16 14.70
C GLY A 294 -4.64 -3.29 14.87
N TYR A 295 -5.94 -2.96 14.86
CA TYR A 295 -7.03 -3.93 14.97
C TYR A 295 -7.08 -4.89 13.79
N SER A 296 -7.03 -4.35 12.56
CA SER A 296 -7.11 -5.17 11.35
C SER A 296 -5.88 -6.07 11.18
N PHE A 297 -4.67 -5.57 11.43
CA PHE A 297 -3.46 -6.40 11.40
C PHE A 297 -3.58 -7.62 12.33
N GLN A 298 -3.97 -7.40 13.59
CA GLN A 298 -4.13 -8.48 14.57
C GLN A 298 -5.12 -9.55 14.09
N ASN A 299 -6.26 -9.13 13.54
CA ASN A 299 -7.37 -10.04 13.27
C ASN A 299 -7.30 -10.67 11.88
N VAL A 300 -6.88 -9.93 10.86
CA VAL A 300 -6.74 -10.47 9.49
C VAL A 300 -5.68 -11.57 9.46
N PHE A 301 -4.49 -11.30 10.01
CA PHE A 301 -3.39 -12.26 9.98
C PHE A 301 -3.36 -13.20 11.20
N GLN A 302 -4.27 -13.01 12.16
CA GLN A 302 -4.26 -13.78 13.43
C GLN A 302 -2.87 -13.79 14.08
N PHE A 303 -2.24 -12.60 14.09
CA PHE A 303 -0.88 -12.43 14.55
C PHE A 303 -0.65 -13.04 15.94
N ARG A 304 0.48 -13.70 16.11
CA ARG A 304 0.95 -14.31 17.36
C ARG A 304 2.26 -13.66 17.78
N GLU A 305 2.47 -13.61 19.06
CA GLU A 305 3.73 -13.10 19.60
C GLU A 305 4.94 -13.85 19.01
N ASN A 306 6.02 -13.11 18.74
CA ASN A 306 7.27 -13.61 18.15
C ASN A 306 7.19 -14.07 16.68
N GLU A 307 6.07 -13.92 16.00
CA GLU A 307 6.02 -14.16 14.56
C GLU A 307 6.70 -13.04 13.78
N ILE A 308 7.32 -13.42 12.66
CA ILE A 308 7.93 -12.51 11.69
C ILE A 308 6.94 -12.30 10.55
N PHE A 309 6.63 -11.04 10.31
CA PHE A 309 5.73 -10.59 9.27
C PHE A 309 6.52 -10.00 8.10
N PHE A 310 6.38 -10.59 6.93
CA PHE A 310 6.97 -10.10 5.69
C PHE A 310 5.89 -9.52 4.78
N CYS A 311 5.89 -8.20 4.64
CA CYS A 311 5.11 -7.49 3.63
C CYS A 311 6.06 -7.02 2.51
N SER A 312 5.82 -7.47 1.29
CA SER A 312 6.66 -7.11 0.14
C SER A 312 6.31 -5.77 -0.51
N ALA A 313 5.27 -5.08 0.00
CA ALA A 313 4.86 -3.79 -0.53
C ALA A 313 5.86 -2.68 -0.19
N ASP A 314 6.08 -1.79 -1.16
CA ASP A 314 6.88 -0.59 -0.95
C ASP A 314 6.19 0.38 0.03
N ILE A 315 7.01 1.06 0.84
CA ILE A 315 6.55 2.02 1.84
C ILE A 315 5.89 3.26 1.20
N GLY A 316 6.11 3.50 -0.08
CA GLY A 316 5.47 4.55 -0.87
C GLY A 316 3.99 4.28 -1.20
N TRP A 317 3.46 3.09 -0.86
CA TRP A 317 2.06 2.72 -1.03
C TRP A 317 1.35 2.58 0.32
N ILE A 318 0.01 2.67 0.31
CA ILE A 318 -0.77 2.54 1.55
C ILE A 318 -0.53 1.21 2.25
N THR A 319 -0.28 0.13 1.51
CA THR A 319 0.03 -1.18 2.08
C THR A 319 1.32 -1.14 2.90
N GLY A 320 2.35 -0.44 2.42
CA GLY A 320 3.58 -0.22 3.16
C GLY A 320 3.37 0.61 4.43
N HIS A 321 2.49 1.61 4.39
CA HIS A 321 2.12 2.39 5.57
C HIS A 321 1.39 1.52 6.61
N SER A 322 0.29 0.88 6.20
CA SER A 322 -0.62 0.20 7.14
C SER A 322 -0.10 -1.16 7.59
N TYR A 323 0.56 -1.93 6.70
CA TYR A 323 0.92 -3.33 6.97
C TYR A 323 2.41 -3.67 6.79
N LEU A 324 3.28 -2.72 6.52
CA LEU A 324 4.70 -2.88 6.78
C LEU A 324 5.11 -2.06 8.01
N ALA A 325 4.72 -0.77 8.06
CA ALA A 325 5.11 0.14 9.12
C ALA A 325 4.18 0.04 10.35
N TYR A 326 2.99 0.63 10.28
CA TYR A 326 2.20 0.94 11.47
C TYR A 326 1.49 -0.24 12.11
N GLY A 327 0.66 -0.98 11.38
CA GLY A 327 -0.15 -2.08 11.92
C GLY A 327 0.68 -3.14 12.67
N PRO A 328 1.76 -3.66 12.07
CA PRO A 328 2.64 -4.61 12.75
C PRO A 328 3.31 -4.02 14.01
N LEU A 329 3.89 -2.82 13.94
CA LEU A 329 4.57 -2.21 15.07
C LEU A 329 3.61 -1.84 16.20
N LEU A 330 2.38 -1.43 15.90
CA LEU A 330 1.31 -1.27 16.88
C LEU A 330 1.00 -2.57 17.65
N ASN A 331 1.31 -3.71 17.09
CA ASN A 331 1.12 -5.03 17.72
C ASN A 331 2.41 -5.61 18.31
N GLY A 332 3.51 -4.87 18.32
CA GLY A 332 4.80 -5.37 18.81
C GLY A 332 5.40 -6.47 17.93
N ALA A 333 5.08 -6.51 16.63
CA ALA A 333 5.56 -7.53 15.71
C ALA A 333 7.02 -7.29 15.28
N THR A 334 7.67 -8.35 14.80
CA THR A 334 8.90 -8.24 14.03
C THR A 334 8.54 -8.14 12.55
N ILE A 335 8.91 -7.04 11.89
CA ILE A 335 8.72 -6.87 10.45
C ILE A 335 9.97 -7.25 9.68
N LEU A 336 9.79 -7.84 8.49
CA LEU A 336 10.84 -7.99 7.50
C LEU A 336 10.63 -6.96 6.40
N MET A 337 11.58 -6.06 6.25
CA MET A 337 11.66 -5.02 5.24
C MET A 337 12.64 -5.46 4.17
N PHE A 338 12.16 -5.70 2.96
CA PHE A 338 12.97 -6.19 1.85
C PHE A 338 13.26 -5.06 0.86
N GLU A 339 14.53 -4.81 0.62
CA GLU A 339 14.98 -3.95 -0.46
C GLU A 339 15.34 -4.80 -1.67
N GLY A 340 14.53 -4.80 -2.69
CA GLY A 340 14.79 -5.57 -3.89
C GLY A 340 13.54 -5.89 -4.68
N ILE A 341 13.72 -6.77 -5.65
CA ILE A 341 12.64 -7.30 -6.47
C ILE A 341 12.55 -8.82 -6.33
N PRO A 342 11.38 -9.44 -6.50
CA PRO A 342 11.18 -10.86 -6.24
C PRO A 342 11.99 -11.79 -7.14
N THR A 343 12.50 -11.27 -8.27
CA THR A 343 13.18 -12.06 -9.31
C THR A 343 14.70 -11.82 -9.37
N TYR A 344 15.28 -11.11 -8.40
CA TYR A 344 16.72 -10.82 -8.41
C TYR A 344 17.41 -11.36 -7.15
N PRO A 345 18.56 -12.05 -7.28
CA PRO A 345 19.25 -12.40 -8.52
C PRO A 345 18.59 -13.55 -9.29
N THR A 346 17.67 -14.27 -8.64
CA THR A 346 16.90 -15.38 -9.22
C THR A 346 15.44 -15.30 -8.76
N PRO A 347 14.50 -15.97 -9.45
CA PRO A 347 13.11 -16.06 -9.01
C PRO A 347 12.90 -16.78 -7.67
N ALA A 348 13.93 -17.38 -7.09
CA ALA A 348 13.90 -17.99 -5.76
C ALA A 348 13.99 -16.98 -4.60
N ARG A 349 14.29 -15.70 -4.90
CA ARG A 349 14.67 -14.70 -3.89
C ARG A 349 13.71 -14.56 -2.72
N PHE A 350 12.41 -14.55 -2.95
CA PHE A 350 11.44 -14.48 -1.85
C PHE A 350 11.49 -15.73 -0.97
N TRP A 351 11.65 -16.90 -1.57
CA TRP A 351 11.68 -18.17 -0.86
C TRP A 351 12.96 -18.31 -0.03
N GLU A 352 14.09 -17.85 -0.56
CA GLU A 352 15.36 -17.74 0.18
C GLU A 352 15.22 -16.83 1.40
N VAL A 353 14.60 -15.65 1.25
CA VAL A 353 14.35 -14.71 2.34
C VAL A 353 13.44 -15.31 3.40
N ILE A 354 12.34 -15.95 2.99
CA ILE A 354 11.40 -16.61 3.90
C ILE A 354 12.10 -17.74 4.68
N ALA A 355 12.86 -18.59 4.00
CA ALA A 355 13.62 -19.68 4.62
C ALA A 355 14.70 -19.18 5.57
N LYS A 356 15.49 -18.17 5.15
CA LYS A 356 16.58 -17.54 5.92
C LYS A 356 16.10 -16.96 7.24
N HIS A 357 14.99 -16.22 7.20
CA HIS A 357 14.49 -15.50 8.36
C HIS A 357 13.36 -16.22 9.11
N LYS A 358 12.94 -17.40 8.64
CA LYS A 358 11.84 -18.17 9.23
C LYS A 358 10.55 -17.35 9.33
N VAL A 359 10.17 -16.71 8.23
CA VAL A 359 8.96 -15.89 8.12
C VAL A 359 7.71 -16.72 8.41
N ASN A 360 6.79 -16.16 9.18
CA ASN A 360 5.55 -16.84 9.59
C ASN A 360 4.34 -16.36 8.79
N ILE A 361 4.33 -15.09 8.40
CA ILE A 361 3.24 -14.47 7.66
C ILE A 361 3.84 -13.75 6.45
N PHE A 362 3.40 -14.13 5.25
CA PHE A 362 3.85 -13.52 4.01
C PHE A 362 2.70 -12.82 3.29
N TYR A 363 2.83 -11.51 3.05
CA TYR A 363 1.81 -10.65 2.47
C TYR A 363 2.36 -9.93 1.23
N THR A 364 1.78 -10.21 0.06
CA THR A 364 2.31 -9.76 -1.23
C THR A 364 1.19 -9.48 -2.24
N ALA A 365 1.56 -8.92 -3.40
CA ALA A 365 0.60 -8.65 -4.48
C ALA A 365 0.40 -9.88 -5.40
N PRO A 366 -0.82 -10.12 -5.91
CA PRO A 366 -1.09 -11.16 -6.92
C PRO A 366 -0.20 -11.06 -8.16
N THR A 367 0.14 -9.86 -8.62
CA THR A 367 1.11 -9.66 -9.71
C THR A 367 2.47 -10.30 -9.42
N ALA A 368 2.99 -10.18 -8.19
CA ALA A 368 4.25 -10.83 -7.82
C ALA A 368 4.11 -12.37 -7.82
N ILE A 369 2.98 -12.89 -7.34
CA ILE A 369 2.68 -14.34 -7.34
C ILE A 369 2.63 -14.86 -8.77
N ARG A 370 1.86 -14.21 -9.66
CA ARG A 370 1.78 -14.61 -11.08
C ARG A 370 3.13 -14.58 -11.78
N ALA A 371 3.91 -13.52 -11.54
CA ALA A 371 5.25 -13.40 -12.11
C ALA A 371 6.19 -14.53 -11.64
N LEU A 372 6.12 -14.94 -10.38
CA LEU A 372 6.94 -16.04 -9.85
C LEU A 372 6.43 -17.41 -10.32
N MET A 373 5.12 -17.62 -10.34
CA MET A 373 4.49 -18.84 -10.89
C MET A 373 4.92 -19.09 -12.34
N GLN A 374 4.97 -18.06 -13.18
CA GLN A 374 5.43 -18.16 -14.57
C GLN A 374 6.91 -18.52 -14.73
N LYS A 375 7.74 -18.35 -13.69
CA LYS A 375 9.17 -18.71 -13.72
C LYS A 375 9.41 -20.18 -13.53
N GLY A 376 8.46 -20.90 -12.92
CA GLY A 376 8.52 -22.34 -12.69
C GLY A 376 8.56 -22.73 -11.22
N ASP A 377 8.06 -23.93 -10.94
CA ASP A 377 7.96 -24.47 -9.57
C ASP A 377 9.32 -24.76 -8.96
N GLU A 378 10.34 -25.05 -9.78
CA GLU A 378 11.71 -25.33 -9.35
C GLU A 378 12.33 -24.21 -8.49
N PHE A 379 11.86 -22.97 -8.64
CA PHE A 379 12.33 -21.86 -7.82
C PHE A 379 11.71 -21.84 -6.41
N VAL A 380 10.58 -22.51 -6.20
CA VAL A 380 9.96 -22.68 -4.89
C VAL A 380 10.47 -23.95 -4.21
N GLU A 381 10.62 -25.01 -5.01
CA GLU A 381 11.05 -26.31 -4.55
C GLU A 381 12.48 -26.27 -3.99
N GLY A 382 12.73 -27.00 -2.91
CA GLY A 382 14.04 -27.02 -2.25
C GLY A 382 14.26 -25.96 -1.17
N HIS A 383 13.32 -25.02 -0.99
CA HIS A 383 13.36 -24.05 0.11
C HIS A 383 12.51 -24.51 1.31
N ASP A 384 13.04 -24.33 2.52
CA ASP A 384 12.29 -24.62 3.76
C ASP A 384 11.28 -23.49 4.06
N LEU A 385 10.05 -23.65 3.57
CA LEU A 385 8.94 -22.76 3.83
C LEU A 385 8.06 -23.22 5.03
N SER A 386 8.51 -24.17 5.82
CA SER A 386 7.73 -24.78 6.92
C SER A 386 7.38 -23.81 8.04
N SER A 387 8.08 -22.67 8.13
CA SER A 387 7.78 -21.60 9.08
C SER A 387 6.53 -20.78 8.71
N LEU A 388 6.11 -20.81 7.44
CA LEU A 388 4.91 -20.11 6.99
C LEU A 388 3.66 -20.68 7.65
N ARG A 389 2.82 -19.78 8.16
CA ARG A 389 1.54 -20.09 8.78
C ARG A 389 0.36 -19.41 8.10
N VAL A 390 0.58 -18.21 7.56
CA VAL A 390 -0.43 -17.42 6.86
C VAL A 390 0.18 -16.85 5.60
N LEU A 391 -0.58 -16.93 4.52
CA LEU A 391 -0.33 -16.23 3.28
C LEU A 391 -1.37 -15.11 3.11
N GLY A 392 -0.99 -14.01 2.49
CA GLY A 392 -1.92 -12.93 2.23
C GLY A 392 -1.69 -12.28 0.88
N THR A 393 -2.77 -11.71 0.32
CA THR A 393 -2.76 -11.01 -0.97
C THR A 393 -3.41 -9.64 -0.86
N VAL A 394 -2.92 -8.70 -1.67
CA VAL A 394 -3.32 -7.28 -1.60
C VAL A 394 -3.11 -6.54 -2.92
N GLY A 395 -3.94 -5.53 -3.14
CA GLY A 395 -3.76 -4.50 -4.16
C GLY A 395 -4.55 -4.74 -5.44
N GLU A 396 -4.88 -5.98 -5.74
CA GLU A 396 -5.72 -6.37 -6.88
C GLU A 396 -6.39 -7.73 -6.59
N PRO A 397 -7.48 -8.09 -7.28
CA PRO A 397 -8.06 -9.42 -7.16
C PRO A 397 -7.06 -10.50 -7.61
N ILE A 398 -6.96 -11.58 -6.84
CA ILE A 398 -6.19 -12.76 -7.25
C ILE A 398 -7.07 -13.71 -8.05
N ASN A 399 -6.57 -14.19 -9.20
CA ASN A 399 -7.26 -15.23 -9.98
C ASN A 399 -7.10 -16.62 -9.34
N GLU A 400 -8.00 -17.54 -9.69
CA GLU A 400 -8.07 -18.87 -9.07
C GLU A 400 -6.77 -19.66 -9.26
N GLU A 401 -6.20 -19.66 -10.48
CA GLU A 401 -4.96 -20.38 -10.78
C GLU A 401 -3.77 -19.91 -9.90
N ALA A 402 -3.59 -18.59 -9.75
CA ALA A 402 -2.54 -18.04 -8.91
C ALA A 402 -2.80 -18.29 -7.42
N TRP A 403 -4.07 -18.27 -7.00
CA TRP A 403 -4.47 -18.59 -5.63
C TRP A 403 -4.15 -20.06 -5.31
N ASP A 404 -4.53 -21.01 -6.19
CA ASP A 404 -4.27 -22.44 -6.03
C ASP A 404 -2.77 -22.72 -6.01
N TRP A 405 -2.00 -22.13 -6.92
CA TRP A 405 -0.54 -22.25 -6.92
C TRP A 405 0.09 -21.73 -5.61
N TYR A 406 -0.37 -20.57 -5.14
CA TYR A 406 0.10 -19.96 -3.90
C TYR A 406 -0.22 -20.83 -2.70
N PHE A 407 -1.44 -21.38 -2.65
CA PHE A 407 -1.87 -22.32 -1.60
C PHE A 407 -1.09 -23.63 -1.62
N GLU A 408 -0.94 -24.23 -2.80
CA GLU A 408 -0.31 -25.55 -2.92
C GLU A 408 1.21 -25.51 -2.81
N LYS A 409 1.86 -24.65 -3.62
CA LYS A 409 3.32 -24.66 -3.75
C LYS A 409 4.00 -23.87 -2.64
N VAL A 410 3.46 -22.71 -2.27
CA VAL A 410 4.05 -21.86 -1.22
C VAL A 410 3.50 -22.22 0.15
N GLY A 411 2.20 -22.39 0.26
CA GLY A 411 1.50 -22.69 1.51
C GLY A 411 1.54 -24.16 1.93
N GLY A 412 2.00 -25.06 1.07
CA GLY A 412 2.08 -26.49 1.33
C GLY A 412 0.71 -27.12 1.66
N LYS A 413 -0.37 -26.60 1.08
CA LYS A 413 -1.79 -27.00 1.26
C LYS A 413 -2.30 -26.87 2.71
N LYS A 414 -1.63 -26.07 3.55
CA LYS A 414 -1.99 -25.90 4.97
C LYS A 414 -2.07 -24.46 5.45
N CYS A 415 -1.40 -23.52 4.77
CA CYS A 415 -1.45 -22.12 5.14
C CYS A 415 -2.74 -21.49 4.61
N PRO A 416 -3.63 -20.95 5.46
CA PRO A 416 -4.77 -20.17 4.96
C PRO A 416 -4.27 -18.97 4.17
N ILE A 417 -4.97 -18.66 3.07
CA ILE A 417 -4.75 -17.42 2.32
C ILE A 417 -5.78 -16.41 2.79
N THR A 418 -5.32 -15.25 3.22
CA THR A 418 -6.17 -14.08 3.46
C THR A 418 -6.03 -13.13 2.29
N ASP A 419 -7.00 -13.16 1.38
CA ASP A 419 -7.14 -12.11 0.38
C ASP A 419 -7.76 -10.89 1.05
N THR A 420 -7.30 -9.69 0.69
CA THR A 420 -7.70 -8.47 1.38
C THR A 420 -8.16 -7.43 0.37
N TRP A 421 -9.36 -6.89 0.58
CA TRP A 421 -9.83 -5.74 -0.16
C TRP A 421 -9.86 -4.49 0.73
N TRP A 422 -9.25 -3.43 0.23
CA TRP A 422 -9.22 -2.10 0.81
C TRP A 422 -8.55 -1.11 -0.13
N GLN A 423 -8.56 0.17 0.22
CA GLN A 423 -8.07 1.26 -0.62
C GLN A 423 -7.22 2.23 0.21
N THR A 424 -6.51 3.14 -0.46
CA THR A 424 -5.82 4.24 0.22
C THR A 424 -6.82 5.05 1.04
N GLU A 425 -7.98 5.33 0.49
CA GLU A 425 -9.07 6.08 1.10
C GLU A 425 -9.65 5.38 2.34
N THR A 426 -9.56 4.05 2.44
CA THR A 426 -10.06 3.32 3.61
C THR A 426 -9.04 3.23 4.75
N GLY A 427 -7.75 3.40 4.48
CA GLY A 427 -6.65 3.39 5.44
C GLY A 427 -6.30 2.03 6.04
N GLY A 428 -7.15 1.03 5.88
CA GLY A 428 -6.94 -0.33 6.35
C GLY A 428 -7.88 -1.33 5.70
N VAL A 429 -7.66 -2.62 5.97
CA VAL A 429 -8.46 -3.73 5.42
C VAL A 429 -9.92 -3.61 5.84
N MET A 430 -10.81 -3.72 4.87
CA MET A 430 -12.26 -3.65 5.02
C MET A 430 -12.92 -5.03 4.89
N ILE A 431 -12.47 -5.82 3.93
CA ILE A 431 -13.00 -7.15 3.63
C ILE A 431 -11.82 -8.12 3.55
N ALA A 432 -11.87 -9.20 4.30
CA ALA A 432 -10.86 -10.25 4.27
C ALA A 432 -11.38 -11.58 4.83
N SER A 433 -10.79 -12.68 4.40
CA SER A 433 -10.90 -13.96 5.12
C SER A 433 -9.93 -13.93 6.29
N LEU A 434 -10.44 -14.01 7.53
CA LEU A 434 -9.60 -14.02 8.74
C LEU A 434 -8.84 -15.34 8.84
N ALA A 435 -7.52 -15.30 8.83
CA ALA A 435 -6.66 -16.47 8.74
C ALA A 435 -6.97 -17.56 9.78
N GLY A 436 -7.50 -18.70 9.33
CA GLY A 436 -7.84 -19.84 10.21
C GLY A 436 -9.06 -19.63 11.12
N VAL A 437 -9.80 -18.53 10.95
CA VAL A 437 -11.07 -18.24 11.65
C VAL A 437 -12.26 -18.43 10.71
N ALA A 438 -12.13 -17.97 9.47
CA ALA A 438 -13.11 -18.12 8.41
C ALA A 438 -12.49 -18.82 7.22
N ASP A 439 -13.31 -19.56 6.48
CA ASP A 439 -12.87 -20.24 5.27
C ASP A 439 -12.45 -19.20 4.22
N SER A 440 -11.32 -19.44 3.57
CA SER A 440 -10.91 -18.71 2.38
C SER A 440 -11.33 -19.48 1.12
N LYS A 441 -11.68 -18.74 0.09
CA LYS A 441 -12.15 -19.28 -1.19
C LYS A 441 -11.41 -18.60 -2.33
N PRO A 442 -10.93 -19.34 -3.34
CA PRO A 442 -10.24 -18.75 -4.48
C PRO A 442 -10.98 -17.55 -5.06
N ALA A 443 -10.27 -16.49 -5.39
CA ALA A 443 -10.77 -15.26 -5.97
C ALA A 443 -11.84 -14.48 -5.14
N HIS A 444 -11.98 -14.78 -3.84
CA HIS A 444 -12.88 -14.06 -2.95
C HIS A 444 -12.08 -13.31 -1.87
N ALA A 445 -12.37 -12.03 -1.72
CA ALA A 445 -11.78 -11.21 -0.66
C ALA A 445 -12.20 -11.67 0.75
N GLY A 446 -13.39 -12.25 0.89
CA GLY A 446 -13.86 -12.83 2.16
C GLY A 446 -15.02 -12.07 2.78
N PHE A 447 -14.98 -11.90 4.10
CA PHE A 447 -16.04 -11.26 4.87
C PHE A 447 -15.67 -9.83 5.26
N PRO A 448 -16.65 -8.92 5.46
CA PRO A 448 -16.36 -7.59 6.02
C PRO A 448 -15.80 -7.72 7.44
N LEU A 449 -14.82 -6.91 7.79
CA LEU A 449 -14.35 -6.85 9.17
C LEU A 449 -15.43 -6.29 10.10
N PRO A 450 -15.50 -6.70 11.36
CA PRO A 450 -16.38 -6.04 12.35
C PRO A 450 -16.11 -4.54 12.41
N GLY A 451 -17.18 -3.75 12.39
CA GLY A 451 -17.14 -2.29 12.25
C GLY A 451 -17.26 -1.77 10.82
N ILE A 452 -17.39 -2.66 9.85
CA ILE A 452 -17.48 -2.32 8.43
C ILE A 452 -18.82 -2.81 7.86
N ALA A 453 -19.60 -1.90 7.27
CA ALA A 453 -20.97 -2.15 6.78
C ALA A 453 -21.05 -2.01 5.24
N PRO A 454 -20.55 -3.00 4.46
CA PRO A 454 -20.65 -2.96 3.01
C PRO A 454 -22.09 -3.20 2.55
N ILE A 455 -22.46 -2.50 1.49
CA ILE A 455 -23.71 -2.70 0.74
C ILE A 455 -23.40 -2.72 -0.76
N LEU A 456 -24.21 -3.41 -1.52
CA LEU A 456 -24.11 -3.42 -2.98
C LEU A 456 -25.27 -2.63 -3.55
N LEU A 457 -25.00 -1.70 -4.46
CA LEU A 457 -26.02 -0.84 -5.09
C LEU A 457 -26.05 -1.06 -6.60
N ASP A 458 -27.24 -1.06 -7.18
CA ASP A 458 -27.40 -0.97 -8.64
C ASP A 458 -27.12 0.47 -9.14
N ASP A 459 -27.19 0.68 -10.46
CA ASP A 459 -26.97 2.01 -11.07
C ASP A 459 -28.05 3.02 -10.71
N SER A 460 -29.21 2.56 -10.24
CA SER A 460 -30.31 3.40 -9.76
C SER A 460 -30.18 3.74 -8.26
N GLY A 461 -29.18 3.17 -7.58
CA GLY A 461 -28.94 3.37 -6.14
C GLY A 461 -29.78 2.46 -5.24
N ASN A 462 -30.46 1.44 -5.79
CA ASN A 462 -31.18 0.45 -4.99
C ASN A 462 -30.23 -0.64 -4.50
N GLU A 463 -30.52 -1.20 -3.33
CA GLU A 463 -29.72 -2.27 -2.77
C GLU A 463 -29.90 -3.59 -3.55
N VAL A 464 -28.79 -4.20 -3.93
CA VAL A 464 -28.70 -5.51 -4.56
C VAL A 464 -28.54 -6.57 -3.48
N SER A 465 -29.63 -7.24 -3.12
CA SER A 465 -29.63 -8.33 -2.12
C SER A 465 -29.54 -9.72 -2.75
N GLU A 466 -29.71 -9.84 -4.06
CA GLU A 466 -29.66 -11.09 -4.81
C GLU A 466 -28.25 -11.68 -4.82
N ILE A 467 -28.14 -12.97 -4.45
CA ILE A 467 -26.87 -13.71 -4.40
C ILE A 467 -26.27 -13.83 -5.80
N GLY A 468 -24.97 -13.56 -5.92
CA GLY A 468 -24.23 -13.63 -7.17
C GLY A 468 -24.45 -12.44 -8.12
N LYS A 469 -25.38 -11.53 -7.79
CA LYS A 469 -25.63 -10.35 -8.61
C LYS A 469 -24.63 -9.23 -8.27
N VAL A 470 -24.02 -8.71 -9.30
CA VAL A 470 -23.05 -7.63 -9.20
C VAL A 470 -23.71 -6.30 -8.88
N GLY A 471 -23.10 -5.56 -7.96
CA GLY A 471 -23.45 -4.18 -7.63
C GLY A 471 -22.20 -3.34 -7.37
N ASN A 472 -22.41 -2.02 -7.28
CA ASN A 472 -21.39 -1.08 -6.84
C ASN A 472 -21.14 -1.27 -5.34
N LEU A 473 -19.89 -1.51 -4.95
CA LEU A 473 -19.53 -1.65 -3.54
C LEU A 473 -19.54 -0.28 -2.85
N CYS A 474 -20.42 -0.16 -1.88
CA CYS A 474 -20.58 1.04 -1.06
C CYS A 474 -20.54 0.69 0.42
N PHE A 475 -20.40 1.70 1.28
CA PHE A 475 -20.39 1.53 2.74
C PHE A 475 -21.39 2.47 3.38
N ALA A 476 -22.25 1.91 4.22
CA ALA A 476 -23.36 2.64 4.84
C ALA A 476 -22.96 3.42 6.09
N GLN A 477 -21.82 3.08 6.70
CA GLN A 477 -21.33 3.66 7.94
C GLN A 477 -19.87 4.10 7.78
N ALA A 478 -19.48 5.17 8.47
CA ALA A 478 -18.09 5.57 8.61
C ALA A 478 -17.32 4.62 9.54
N TRP A 479 -16.02 4.51 9.31
CA TRP A 479 -15.08 3.75 10.15
C TRP A 479 -13.87 4.63 10.51
N PRO A 480 -13.14 4.34 11.61
CA PRO A 480 -12.16 5.28 12.14
C PRO A 480 -10.98 5.60 11.20
N SER A 481 -10.51 4.66 10.38
CA SER A 481 -9.41 4.90 9.44
C SER A 481 -9.83 5.49 8.09
N MET A 482 -11.10 5.83 7.89
CA MET A 482 -11.56 6.50 6.68
C MET A 482 -10.78 7.79 6.46
N ALA A 483 -10.39 8.09 5.23
CA ALA A 483 -9.71 9.35 4.88
C ALA A 483 -10.51 10.57 5.35
N ARG A 484 -9.81 11.64 5.73
CA ARG A 484 -10.43 12.90 6.17
C ARG A 484 -10.56 13.94 5.07
N GLY A 485 -9.98 13.65 3.89
CA GLY A 485 -10.05 14.57 2.77
C GLY A 485 -9.14 14.18 1.62
N VAL A 486 -9.26 14.91 0.53
CA VAL A 486 -8.25 15.05 -0.51
C VAL A 486 -7.56 16.39 -0.25
N TRP A 487 -6.24 16.37 -0.11
CA TRP A 487 -5.46 17.55 0.24
C TRP A 487 -5.68 18.68 -0.77
N GLY A 488 -6.15 19.83 -0.28
CA GLY A 488 -6.42 20.99 -1.11
C GLY A 488 -7.61 20.86 -2.08
N ASP A 489 -8.42 19.78 -1.98
CA ASP A 489 -9.52 19.53 -2.91
C ASP A 489 -10.73 18.88 -2.19
N GLU A 490 -11.50 19.72 -1.49
CA GLU A 490 -12.70 19.28 -0.75
C GLU A 490 -13.80 18.78 -1.70
N GLU A 491 -13.97 19.45 -2.85
CA GLU A 491 -14.98 19.06 -3.85
C GLU A 491 -14.72 17.65 -4.34
N LYS A 492 -13.46 17.31 -4.60
CA LYS A 492 -13.07 15.95 -5.00
C LYS A 492 -13.36 14.93 -3.90
N PHE A 493 -13.12 15.27 -2.64
CA PHE A 493 -13.44 14.38 -1.52
C PHE A 493 -14.93 14.09 -1.44
N LEU A 494 -15.77 15.11 -1.65
CA LEU A 494 -17.23 14.93 -1.63
C LEU A 494 -17.74 14.02 -2.74
N THR A 495 -17.01 13.85 -3.84
CA THR A 495 -17.40 12.90 -4.91
C THR A 495 -17.37 11.43 -4.47
N TYR A 496 -16.67 11.09 -3.40
CA TYR A 496 -16.70 9.73 -2.84
C TYR A 496 -18.00 9.38 -2.13
N PHE A 497 -18.86 10.39 -1.86
CA PHE A 497 -20.10 10.18 -1.14
C PHE A 497 -21.31 10.32 -2.04
N GLN A 498 -22.12 9.27 -2.10
CA GLN A 498 -23.35 9.26 -2.88
C GLN A 498 -24.53 8.86 -1.98
N ASN A 499 -25.52 9.70 -1.90
CA ASN A 499 -26.72 9.47 -1.06
C ASN A 499 -26.39 9.09 0.40
N GLY A 500 -25.40 9.76 1.01
CA GLY A 500 -24.98 9.49 2.39
C GLY A 500 -24.21 8.16 2.58
N ARG A 501 -23.60 7.63 1.54
CA ARG A 501 -22.80 6.40 1.55
C ARG A 501 -21.47 6.63 0.86
N TYR A 502 -20.41 6.01 1.37
CA TYR A 502 -19.12 6.00 0.69
C TYR A 502 -19.16 5.02 -0.49
N SER A 503 -18.79 5.47 -1.67
CA SER A 503 -18.66 4.66 -2.89
C SER A 503 -17.21 4.28 -3.12
N ALA A 504 -16.93 2.98 -3.14
CA ALA A 504 -15.57 2.47 -3.37
C ALA A 504 -15.09 2.66 -4.81
N GLY A 505 -16.01 2.80 -5.76
CA GLY A 505 -15.69 2.74 -7.18
C GLY A 505 -15.27 1.35 -7.65
N ASP A 506 -15.58 0.30 -6.89
CA ASP A 506 -15.36 -1.10 -7.23
C ASP A 506 -16.69 -1.83 -7.39
N GLY A 507 -16.75 -2.77 -8.33
CA GLY A 507 -17.84 -3.72 -8.48
C GLY A 507 -17.60 -4.96 -7.62
N ALA A 508 -18.65 -5.49 -7.01
CA ALA A 508 -18.57 -6.71 -6.22
C ALA A 508 -19.89 -7.48 -6.24
N PHE A 509 -19.83 -8.75 -5.88
CA PHE A 509 -21.01 -9.52 -5.53
C PHE A 509 -20.78 -10.33 -4.25
N ARG A 510 -21.84 -10.81 -3.65
CA ARG A 510 -21.82 -11.71 -2.50
C ARG A 510 -22.28 -13.09 -2.92
N ASP A 511 -21.50 -14.12 -2.59
CA ASP A 511 -21.87 -15.50 -2.91
C ASP A 511 -22.86 -16.10 -1.87
N ALA A 512 -23.26 -17.36 -2.08
CA ALA A 512 -24.20 -18.06 -1.22
C ALA A 512 -23.69 -18.27 0.23
N ASP A 513 -22.37 -18.28 0.42
CA ASP A 513 -21.73 -18.43 1.72
C ASP A 513 -21.53 -17.08 2.43
N GLY A 514 -21.85 -15.97 1.76
CA GLY A 514 -21.74 -14.59 2.24
C GLY A 514 -20.40 -13.93 2.00
N LEU A 515 -19.48 -14.58 1.25
CA LEU A 515 -18.19 -14.00 0.91
C LEU A 515 -18.33 -12.98 -0.23
N TYR A 516 -17.56 -11.91 -0.14
CA TYR A 516 -17.49 -10.90 -1.20
C TYR A 516 -16.40 -11.27 -2.22
N ARG A 517 -16.78 -11.22 -3.49
CA ARG A 517 -15.85 -11.27 -4.62
C ARG A 517 -15.82 -9.90 -5.27
N ILE A 518 -14.62 -9.34 -5.38
CA ILE A 518 -14.39 -8.07 -6.07
C ILE A 518 -14.10 -8.37 -7.53
N ILE A 519 -14.79 -7.68 -8.43
CA ILE A 519 -14.68 -7.94 -9.88
C ILE A 519 -13.86 -6.87 -10.61
N GLY A 520 -13.47 -5.80 -9.93
CA GLY A 520 -12.66 -4.71 -10.48
C GLY A 520 -13.30 -3.34 -10.30
N ARG A 521 -12.66 -2.34 -10.88
CA ARG A 521 -13.13 -0.94 -10.84
C ARG A 521 -14.42 -0.79 -11.62
N THR A 522 -15.33 0.06 -11.14
CA THR A 522 -16.58 0.37 -11.87
C THR A 522 -16.37 1.25 -13.09
N ASP A 523 -15.26 2.00 -13.12
CA ASP A 523 -14.76 2.71 -14.29
C ASP A 523 -14.07 1.79 -15.31
N ASP A 524 -13.60 0.60 -14.89
CA ASP A 524 -13.04 -0.47 -15.74
C ASP A 524 -14.07 -1.55 -16.09
N VAL A 525 -15.34 -1.37 -15.74
CA VAL A 525 -16.44 -2.28 -16.10
C VAL A 525 -16.97 -1.94 -17.48
N ILE A 526 -16.94 -2.91 -18.38
CA ILE A 526 -17.46 -2.78 -19.74
C ILE A 526 -18.97 -3.03 -19.74
N LYS A 527 -19.74 -2.11 -20.32
CA LYS A 527 -21.20 -2.19 -20.42
C LYS A 527 -21.63 -2.77 -21.77
N VAL A 528 -21.69 -4.08 -21.88
CA VAL A 528 -22.08 -4.77 -23.12
C VAL A 528 -23.57 -5.08 -23.09
N SER A 529 -24.34 -4.46 -23.98
CA SER A 529 -25.82 -4.74 -24.14
C SER A 529 -26.58 -4.63 -22.81
N GLY A 530 -26.23 -3.68 -21.95
CA GLY A 530 -26.84 -3.47 -20.63
C GLY A 530 -26.35 -4.37 -19.51
N HIS A 531 -25.40 -5.28 -19.79
CA HIS A 531 -24.73 -6.10 -18.79
C HIS A 531 -23.39 -5.53 -18.43
N ARG A 532 -23.04 -5.60 -17.15
CA ARG A 532 -21.74 -5.21 -16.63
C ARG A 532 -20.80 -6.40 -16.61
N LEU A 533 -19.65 -6.26 -17.27
CA LEU A 533 -18.59 -7.26 -17.31
C LEU A 533 -17.32 -6.64 -16.78
N GLY A 534 -16.73 -7.23 -15.75
CA GLY A 534 -15.45 -6.81 -15.23
C GLY A 534 -14.32 -7.14 -16.22
N THR A 535 -13.45 -6.18 -16.52
CA THR A 535 -12.26 -6.44 -17.36
C THR A 535 -11.42 -7.56 -16.76
N ALA A 536 -11.19 -7.54 -15.44
CA ALA A 536 -10.44 -8.55 -14.72
C ALA A 536 -11.03 -9.98 -14.85
N GLU A 537 -12.35 -10.11 -14.93
CA GLU A 537 -13.00 -11.42 -15.11
C GLU A 537 -12.70 -12.00 -16.50
N ILE A 538 -12.72 -11.16 -17.53
CA ILE A 538 -12.38 -11.55 -18.89
C ILE A 538 -10.89 -11.83 -19.02
N GLU A 539 -10.05 -10.99 -18.43
CA GLU A 539 -8.60 -11.19 -18.37
C GLU A 539 -8.23 -12.50 -17.67
N ASN A 540 -8.89 -12.84 -16.58
CA ASN A 540 -8.69 -14.12 -15.89
C ASN A 540 -9.02 -15.31 -16.77
N ALA A 541 -10.14 -15.26 -17.49
CA ALA A 541 -10.51 -16.30 -18.45
C ALA A 541 -9.46 -16.43 -19.57
N ILE A 542 -8.96 -15.31 -20.10
CA ILE A 542 -7.90 -15.31 -21.13
C ILE A 542 -6.60 -15.89 -20.56
N ASN A 543 -6.20 -15.45 -19.35
CA ASN A 543 -4.94 -15.85 -18.72
C ASN A 543 -4.90 -17.31 -18.30
N SER A 544 -6.05 -17.99 -18.16
CA SER A 544 -6.09 -19.44 -17.93
C SER A 544 -5.67 -20.28 -19.15
N HIS A 545 -5.52 -19.66 -20.32
CA HIS A 545 -5.03 -20.34 -21.51
C HIS A 545 -3.54 -20.64 -21.43
N VAL A 546 -3.14 -21.88 -21.72
CA VAL A 546 -1.75 -22.38 -21.56
C VAL A 546 -0.67 -21.57 -22.28
N GLU A 547 -0.98 -20.97 -23.44
CA GLU A 547 -0.02 -20.15 -24.22
C GLU A 547 -0.04 -18.66 -23.83
N VAL A 548 -0.96 -18.20 -22.98
CA VAL A 548 -1.06 -16.79 -22.60
C VAL A 548 -0.16 -16.49 -21.42
N ALA A 549 0.64 -15.43 -21.53
CA ALA A 549 1.46 -14.91 -20.44
C ALA A 549 0.69 -13.89 -19.60
N GLU A 550 0.05 -12.93 -20.28
CA GLU A 550 -0.76 -11.88 -19.66
C GLU A 550 -1.76 -11.34 -20.68
N SER A 551 -2.84 -10.75 -20.17
CA SER A 551 -3.80 -10.03 -21.01
C SER A 551 -4.27 -8.75 -20.34
N ALA A 552 -4.77 -7.81 -21.15
CA ALA A 552 -5.53 -6.66 -20.71
C ALA A 552 -6.74 -6.48 -21.58
N VAL A 553 -7.84 -6.06 -20.96
CA VAL A 553 -9.14 -5.90 -21.63
C VAL A 553 -9.64 -4.48 -21.40
N ILE A 554 -10.15 -3.87 -22.47
CA ILE A 554 -10.78 -2.54 -22.42
C ILE A 554 -12.14 -2.52 -23.08
N GLY A 555 -13.01 -1.65 -22.59
CA GLY A 555 -14.26 -1.27 -23.25
C GLY A 555 -14.00 -0.23 -24.33
N VAL A 556 -14.57 -0.40 -25.51
CA VAL A 556 -14.54 0.61 -26.57
C VAL A 556 -15.98 0.95 -26.99
N PRO A 557 -16.29 2.20 -27.32
CA PRO A 557 -17.64 2.56 -27.77
C PRO A 557 -18.08 1.68 -28.94
N HIS A 558 -19.31 1.15 -28.86
CA HIS A 558 -19.93 0.31 -29.89
C HIS A 558 -21.34 0.76 -30.17
N GLU A 559 -21.67 1.02 -31.46
CA GLU A 559 -22.93 1.62 -31.88
C GLU A 559 -24.20 0.88 -31.42
N ILE A 560 -24.14 -0.45 -31.28
CA ILE A 560 -25.30 -1.28 -30.94
C ILE A 560 -25.29 -1.76 -29.48
N LYS A 561 -24.09 -2.08 -28.95
CA LYS A 561 -23.95 -2.74 -27.64
C LYS A 561 -23.64 -1.77 -26.49
N GLY A 562 -23.46 -0.47 -26.79
CA GLY A 562 -22.92 0.53 -25.89
C GLY A 562 -21.40 0.47 -25.86
N GLU A 563 -20.84 -0.65 -25.41
CA GLU A 563 -19.39 -0.92 -25.46
C GLU A 563 -19.13 -2.30 -26.08
N GLY A 564 -18.01 -2.42 -26.80
CA GLY A 564 -17.42 -3.65 -27.31
C GLY A 564 -16.15 -3.99 -26.55
N ILE A 565 -15.82 -5.26 -26.48
CA ILE A 565 -14.67 -5.76 -25.73
C ILE A 565 -13.46 -5.89 -26.66
N PHE A 566 -12.35 -5.22 -26.32
CA PHE A 566 -11.05 -5.40 -26.98
C PHE A 566 -10.08 -6.03 -25.99
N ALA A 567 -9.44 -7.13 -26.42
CA ALA A 567 -8.45 -7.85 -25.62
C ALA A 567 -7.06 -7.73 -26.23
N PHE A 568 -6.06 -7.42 -25.41
CA PHE A 568 -4.63 -7.42 -25.75
C PHE A 568 -4.01 -8.61 -25.01
N VAL A 569 -3.29 -9.48 -25.74
CA VAL A 569 -2.80 -10.76 -25.21
C VAL A 569 -1.34 -10.91 -25.57
N SER A 570 -0.49 -11.17 -24.57
CA SER A 570 0.91 -11.57 -24.78
C SER A 570 1.08 -13.08 -24.62
N ARG A 571 1.99 -13.66 -25.41
CA ARG A 571 2.31 -15.10 -25.37
C ARG A 571 3.47 -15.40 -24.43
N LYS A 572 3.43 -16.59 -23.80
CA LYS A 572 4.60 -17.13 -23.07
C LYS A 572 5.82 -17.30 -24.00
N ALA A 573 7.01 -16.99 -23.48
CA ALA A 573 8.21 -16.85 -24.30
C ALA A 573 8.79 -18.18 -24.82
N LEU A 574 8.61 -19.34 -24.16
CA LEU A 574 9.26 -20.63 -24.49
C LEU A 574 8.41 -21.83 -24.06
N GLY A 575 8.47 -22.92 -24.87
CA GLY A 575 8.24 -24.30 -24.39
C GLY A 575 7.00 -25.04 -24.91
N VAL A 576 6.06 -24.40 -25.60
CA VAL A 576 4.88 -25.07 -26.15
C VAL A 576 4.87 -24.96 -27.67
N SER A 577 4.43 -26.00 -28.39
CA SER A 577 4.17 -25.96 -29.83
C SER A 577 3.27 -24.74 -30.13
N ARG A 578 3.80 -23.73 -30.81
CA ARG A 578 3.07 -22.49 -31.09
C ARG A 578 1.91 -22.75 -32.04
N LYS A 579 0.71 -22.56 -31.55
CA LYS A 579 -0.48 -22.48 -32.39
C LYS A 579 -0.41 -21.25 -33.29
N SER A 580 -1.10 -21.29 -34.41
CA SER A 580 -1.29 -20.10 -35.25
C SER A 580 -2.02 -19.00 -34.45
N GLU A 581 -1.90 -17.76 -34.88
CA GLU A 581 -2.61 -16.65 -34.22
C GLU A 581 -4.13 -16.84 -34.22
N GLU A 582 -4.66 -17.36 -35.33
CA GLU A 582 -6.10 -17.58 -35.49
C GLU A 582 -6.63 -18.74 -34.61
N GLU A 583 -5.84 -19.80 -34.46
CA GLU A 583 -6.17 -20.90 -33.54
C GLU A 583 -6.18 -20.41 -32.08
N LEU A 584 -5.17 -19.67 -31.66
CA LEU A 584 -5.10 -19.11 -30.31
C LEU A 584 -6.26 -18.17 -30.03
N LYS A 585 -6.58 -17.24 -30.94
CA LYS A 585 -7.72 -16.32 -30.80
C LYS A 585 -9.04 -17.08 -30.72
N SER A 586 -9.21 -18.14 -31.51
CA SER A 586 -10.40 -18.97 -31.49
C SER A 586 -10.58 -19.69 -30.16
N GLU A 587 -9.50 -20.29 -29.64
CA GLU A 587 -9.54 -20.98 -28.34
C GLU A 587 -9.80 -20.01 -27.18
N ILE A 588 -9.19 -18.83 -27.18
CA ILE A 588 -9.48 -17.77 -26.21
C ILE A 588 -10.98 -17.40 -26.23
N VAL A 589 -11.55 -17.21 -27.42
CA VAL A 589 -13.00 -16.90 -27.54
C VAL A 589 -13.88 -18.03 -26.97
N GLU A 590 -13.55 -19.29 -27.25
CA GLU A 590 -14.32 -20.41 -26.71
C GLU A 590 -14.13 -20.56 -25.19
N LEU A 591 -12.93 -20.27 -24.69
CA LEU A 591 -12.65 -20.26 -23.26
C LEU A 591 -13.47 -19.19 -22.54
N ILE A 592 -13.49 -17.94 -23.05
CA ILE A 592 -14.30 -16.85 -22.49
C ILE A 592 -15.79 -17.21 -22.51
N LYS A 593 -16.27 -17.79 -23.60
CA LYS A 593 -17.68 -18.24 -23.69
C LYS A 593 -18.02 -19.31 -22.67
N LYS A 594 -17.11 -20.24 -22.43
CA LYS A 594 -17.28 -21.32 -21.45
C LYS A 594 -17.29 -20.78 -20.02
N GLU A 595 -16.34 -19.90 -19.66
CA GLU A 595 -16.14 -19.42 -18.28
C GLU A 595 -17.17 -18.32 -17.91
N ILE A 596 -17.50 -17.41 -18.85
CA ILE A 596 -18.30 -16.22 -18.55
C ILE A 596 -19.62 -16.22 -19.33
N GLY A 597 -19.57 -16.66 -20.60
CA GLY A 597 -20.72 -16.66 -21.51
C GLY A 597 -20.49 -15.90 -22.81
N ALA A 598 -21.37 -16.11 -23.78
CA ALA A 598 -21.25 -15.53 -25.13
C ALA A 598 -21.26 -13.97 -25.13
N ILE A 599 -21.82 -13.36 -24.10
CA ILE A 599 -21.89 -11.90 -23.95
C ILE A 599 -20.50 -11.26 -23.75
N ALA A 600 -19.55 -11.98 -23.17
CA ALA A 600 -18.19 -11.52 -22.91
C ALA A 600 -17.25 -11.75 -24.11
N LYS A 601 -17.77 -12.19 -25.27
CA LYS A 601 -16.96 -12.42 -26.46
C LYS A 601 -16.29 -11.12 -26.92
N PRO A 602 -14.92 -11.07 -27.02
CA PRO A 602 -14.23 -9.92 -27.57
C PRO A 602 -14.60 -9.64 -29.03
N GLU A 603 -14.74 -8.37 -29.36
CA GLU A 603 -14.86 -7.90 -30.75
C GLU A 603 -13.53 -8.06 -31.49
N LYS A 604 -12.41 -7.81 -30.77
CA LYS A 604 -11.07 -7.96 -31.31
C LYS A 604 -10.10 -8.49 -30.23
N ILE A 605 -9.20 -9.36 -30.68
CA ILE A 605 -8.06 -9.83 -29.89
C ILE A 605 -6.78 -9.45 -30.62
N PHE A 606 -5.93 -8.66 -29.94
CA PHE A 606 -4.62 -8.22 -30.43
C PHE A 606 -3.55 -9.05 -29.75
N LEU A 607 -2.69 -9.71 -30.53
CA LEU A 607 -1.50 -10.34 -29.99
C LEU A 607 -0.37 -9.31 -29.94
N VAL A 608 0.22 -9.12 -28.75
CA VAL A 608 1.20 -8.07 -28.47
C VAL A 608 2.46 -8.67 -27.86
N GLY A 609 3.61 -7.98 -28.00
CA GLY A 609 4.88 -8.44 -27.43
C GLY A 609 4.94 -8.35 -25.91
N ALA A 610 4.33 -7.30 -25.33
CA ALA A 610 4.11 -7.13 -23.89
C ALA A 610 2.89 -6.22 -23.70
N VAL A 611 2.00 -6.57 -22.75
CA VAL A 611 0.75 -5.82 -22.51
C VAL A 611 1.05 -4.43 -21.95
N ALA A 612 1.98 -4.33 -21.01
CA ALA A 612 2.34 -3.07 -20.37
C ALA A 612 2.82 -1.97 -21.33
N ASN A 613 3.40 -2.33 -22.49
CA ASN A 613 3.90 -1.36 -23.46
C ASN A 613 2.81 -0.79 -24.38
N HIS A 614 1.62 -1.40 -24.44
CA HIS A 614 0.55 -1.00 -25.37
C HIS A 614 -0.54 -0.19 -24.69
N LEU A 615 -0.77 -0.35 -23.38
CA LEU A 615 -1.74 0.44 -22.63
C LEU A 615 -1.32 1.91 -22.47
N ASN A 616 -0.01 2.19 -22.50
CA ASN A 616 0.52 3.57 -22.44
C ASN A 616 0.29 4.39 -23.72
N PHE A 617 -0.21 3.80 -24.81
CA PHE A 617 -0.55 4.49 -26.06
C PHE A 617 -2.04 4.84 -26.17
N LEU A 618 -2.88 4.38 -25.24
CA LEU A 618 -4.33 4.57 -25.27
C LEU A 618 -4.87 5.47 -24.14
N SER A 619 -3.97 5.97 -23.24
CA SER A 619 -4.30 6.92 -22.16
C SER A 619 -3.98 8.37 -22.52
#